data_d21c2385cde6e1b66728b6461f6414e8
#
_entry.id   d21c2385cde6e1b66728b6461f6414e8
#
_cell.length_a   1.000
_cell.length_b   1.000
_cell.length_c   1.000
_cell.angle_alpha   90.00
_cell.angle_beta   90.00
_cell.angle_gamma   90.00
#
_symmetry.space_group_name_H-M   'P 1'
#
loop_
_entity.id
_entity.type
_entity.pdbx_description
1 polymer ?
#
loop_
_entity_poly.entity_id
_entity_poly.type
_entity_poly.pdbx_seq_one_letter_code
_entity_poly.pdbx_strand_id
1 'polypeptide(L)'
;MSTYYSDPKVSRAEAEEDLADLRHHIENIRITFPKTGYRMLHQYLERDKIKISEYKLRKVMSQFKLFQKKKKRRFVRTTNSEHGFGVYPNLIKKIQVTRLNQVWVSDITYIRIANGFVYLAVVIDLFSRKVVGFEISKKIDGELVLGATRMAFERRGYPKGVIHHSDRGVQYLCDKHVQFLKENKFKISCAAKGNPYENAFAESFMKTLKNDQVDLFKYATIIDVIENVPEFLEEVYNKKRLHSSLNYLTPEEFEAKCIKKNRARP
;
A
#
# COMPACT_ATOMS: atom_id res chain seq x y z
N MET A 1 -35.74 -35.56 -28.03
CA MET A 1 -36.12 -35.45 -26.61
C MET A 1 -35.08 -34.64 -25.92
N SER A 2 -35.35 -33.39 -25.64
CA SER A 2 -34.45 -32.47 -24.96
C SER A 2 -34.70 -32.56 -23.46
N THR A 3 -33.75 -33.16 -22.72
CA THR A 3 -33.81 -33.22 -21.26
C THR A 3 -33.46 -31.84 -20.70
N TYR A 4 -34.46 -31.09 -20.32
CA TYR A 4 -34.34 -29.90 -19.48
C TYR A 4 -33.83 -30.35 -18.10
N TYR A 5 -32.56 -30.12 -17.82
CA TYR A 5 -32.07 -30.04 -16.43
C TYR A 5 -32.61 -28.73 -15.84
N SER A 6 -33.75 -28.79 -15.18
CA SER A 6 -34.16 -27.72 -14.29
C SER A 6 -33.31 -27.81 -13.03
N ASP A 7 -32.46 -26.80 -12.83
CA ASP A 7 -31.80 -26.59 -11.54
C ASP A 7 -32.88 -26.59 -10.44
N PRO A 8 -32.59 -27.20 -9.27
CA PRO A 8 -33.54 -27.21 -8.17
C PRO A 8 -33.95 -25.77 -7.85
N LYS A 9 -35.23 -25.47 -7.88
CA LYS A 9 -35.76 -24.15 -7.53
C LYS A 9 -35.43 -23.87 -6.08
N VAL A 10 -34.36 -23.12 -5.83
CA VAL A 10 -34.03 -22.57 -4.51
C VAL A 10 -35.23 -21.81 -4.01
N SER A 11 -35.73 -22.12 -2.82
CA SER A 11 -36.89 -21.43 -2.26
C SER A 11 -36.59 -19.93 -2.12
N ARG A 12 -37.62 -19.08 -2.14
CA ARG A 12 -37.44 -17.63 -1.96
C ARG A 12 -36.77 -17.30 -0.62
N ALA A 13 -37.08 -18.06 0.42
CA ALA A 13 -36.50 -17.89 1.75
C ALA A 13 -35.00 -18.25 1.76
N GLU A 14 -34.58 -19.36 1.17
CA GLU A 14 -33.17 -19.73 1.03
C GLU A 14 -32.38 -18.70 0.19
N ALA A 15 -32.99 -18.16 -0.87
CA ALA A 15 -32.33 -17.11 -1.66
C ALA A 15 -32.17 -15.78 -0.90
N GLU A 16 -33.11 -15.44 -0.02
CA GLU A 16 -33.04 -14.26 0.85
C GLU A 16 -31.98 -14.47 1.95
N GLU A 17 -31.85 -15.67 2.53
CA GLU A 17 -30.83 -16.04 3.52
C GLU A 17 -29.42 -15.99 2.89
N ASP A 18 -29.21 -16.61 1.73
CA ASP A 18 -27.96 -16.53 0.97
C ASP A 18 -27.51 -15.09 0.70
N LEU A 19 -28.46 -14.19 0.42
CA LEU A 19 -28.17 -12.78 0.18
C LEU A 19 -27.79 -12.03 1.45
N ALA A 20 -28.41 -12.36 2.59
CA ALA A 20 -28.11 -11.79 3.88
C ALA A 20 -26.70 -12.22 4.34
N ASP A 21 -26.37 -13.49 4.19
CA ASP A 21 -25.03 -14.03 4.51
C ASP A 21 -23.95 -13.40 3.65
N LEU A 22 -24.17 -13.32 2.35
CA LEU A 22 -23.23 -12.66 1.45
C LEU A 22 -23.01 -11.17 1.81
N ARG A 23 -24.08 -10.47 2.17
CA ARG A 23 -23.99 -9.09 2.65
C ARG A 23 -23.14 -9.02 3.92
N HIS A 24 -23.34 -9.91 4.87
CA HIS A 24 -22.58 -9.97 6.11
C HIS A 24 -21.08 -10.20 5.84
N HIS A 25 -20.73 -11.13 4.95
CA HIS A 25 -19.34 -11.35 4.53
C HIS A 25 -18.70 -10.11 3.89
N ILE A 26 -19.43 -9.41 3.02
CA ILE A 26 -18.94 -8.16 2.41
C ILE A 26 -18.72 -7.09 3.48
N GLU A 27 -19.62 -6.96 4.45
CA GLU A 27 -19.52 -5.99 5.54
C GLU A 27 -18.32 -6.32 6.44
N ASN A 28 -18.07 -7.57 6.76
CA ASN A 28 -16.90 -8.02 7.54
C ASN A 28 -15.57 -7.70 6.84
N ILE A 29 -15.45 -7.99 5.54
CA ILE A 29 -14.27 -7.60 4.76
C ILE A 29 -14.08 -6.08 4.82
N ARG A 30 -15.15 -5.31 4.79
CA ARG A 30 -15.10 -3.85 4.81
C ARG A 30 -14.84 -3.23 6.16
N ILE A 31 -14.95 -3.96 7.25
CA ILE A 31 -14.43 -3.50 8.56
C ILE A 31 -12.92 -3.26 8.44
N THR A 32 -12.20 -4.17 7.82
CA THR A 32 -10.74 -4.04 7.63
C THR A 32 -10.36 -3.20 6.41
N PHE A 33 -11.15 -3.28 5.33
CA PHE A 33 -10.87 -2.62 4.05
C PHE A 33 -12.07 -1.80 3.56
N PRO A 34 -12.43 -0.69 4.19
CA PRO A 34 -13.69 0.02 3.98
C PRO A 34 -13.92 0.52 2.57
N LYS A 35 -12.85 0.82 1.83
CA LYS A 35 -12.93 1.34 0.46
C LYS A 35 -12.54 0.33 -0.62
N THR A 36 -12.61 -0.95 -0.30
CA THR A 36 -12.33 -2.02 -1.26
C THR A 36 -13.41 -2.08 -2.35
N GLY A 37 -12.95 -2.08 -3.62
CA GLY A 37 -13.81 -2.23 -4.79
C GLY A 37 -14.23 -3.68 -5.04
N TYR A 38 -15.26 -3.89 -5.89
CA TYR A 38 -15.88 -5.20 -6.11
C TYR A 38 -14.89 -6.29 -6.57
N ARG A 39 -13.90 -5.95 -7.43
CA ARG A 39 -12.90 -6.94 -7.89
C ARG A 39 -12.07 -7.49 -6.75
N MET A 40 -11.67 -6.61 -5.85
CA MET A 40 -10.89 -7.02 -4.67
C MET A 40 -11.78 -7.75 -3.65
N LEU A 41 -13.03 -7.31 -3.46
CA LEU A 41 -14.02 -8.02 -2.64
C LEU A 41 -14.24 -9.45 -3.14
N HIS A 42 -14.35 -9.64 -4.47
CA HIS A 42 -14.47 -10.96 -5.08
C HIS A 42 -13.31 -11.88 -4.69
N GLN A 43 -12.08 -11.35 -4.73
CA GLN A 43 -10.88 -12.11 -4.36
C GLN A 43 -10.83 -12.47 -2.85
N TYR A 44 -11.30 -11.56 -1.97
CA TYR A 44 -11.44 -11.89 -0.55
C TYR A 44 -12.49 -12.97 -0.33
N LEU A 45 -13.66 -12.88 -0.96
CA LEU A 45 -14.71 -13.90 -0.88
C LEU A 45 -14.24 -15.26 -1.40
N GLU A 46 -13.50 -15.30 -2.51
CA GLU A 46 -12.89 -16.54 -3.01
C GLU A 46 -11.90 -17.17 -2.01
N ARG A 47 -11.12 -16.37 -1.30
CA ARG A 47 -10.25 -16.84 -0.21
C ARG A 47 -11.04 -17.43 0.95
N ASP A 48 -12.18 -16.84 1.28
CA ASP A 48 -13.10 -17.32 2.30
C ASP A 48 -13.95 -18.52 1.80
N LYS A 49 -13.60 -19.07 0.61
CA LYS A 49 -14.28 -20.21 -0.06
C LYS A 49 -15.72 -19.90 -0.49
N ILE A 50 -16.10 -18.64 -0.57
CA ILE A 50 -17.41 -18.19 -1.06
C ILE A 50 -17.33 -18.02 -2.57
N LYS A 51 -17.89 -18.98 -3.30
CA LYS A 51 -17.93 -18.96 -4.77
C LYS A 51 -19.08 -18.08 -5.26
N ILE A 52 -18.76 -16.96 -5.88
CA ILE A 52 -19.72 -16.04 -6.46
C ILE A 52 -19.18 -15.46 -7.77
N SER A 53 -20.05 -15.28 -8.78
CA SER A 53 -19.64 -14.57 -9.99
C SER A 53 -19.52 -13.06 -9.74
N GLU A 54 -18.62 -12.38 -10.45
CA GLU A 54 -18.50 -10.91 -10.36
C GLU A 54 -19.84 -10.22 -10.70
N TYR A 55 -20.60 -10.76 -11.62
CA TYR A 55 -21.93 -10.24 -11.98
C TYR A 55 -22.89 -10.28 -10.79
N LYS A 56 -23.01 -11.44 -10.11
CA LYS A 56 -23.87 -11.60 -8.93
C LYS A 56 -23.41 -10.68 -7.79
N LEU A 57 -22.09 -10.61 -7.53
CA LEU A 57 -21.53 -9.71 -6.53
C LEU A 57 -21.90 -8.24 -6.81
N ARG A 58 -21.72 -7.76 -8.04
CA ARG A 58 -22.07 -6.38 -8.42
C ARG A 58 -23.55 -6.10 -8.27
N LYS A 59 -24.43 -7.06 -8.60
CA LYS A 59 -25.88 -6.95 -8.43
C LYS A 59 -26.24 -6.78 -6.95
N VAL A 60 -25.67 -7.61 -6.06
CA VAL A 60 -25.85 -7.51 -4.61
C VAL A 60 -25.33 -6.18 -4.07
N MET A 61 -24.13 -5.77 -4.47
CA MET A 61 -23.59 -4.48 -4.07
C MET A 61 -24.45 -3.29 -4.52
N SER A 62 -25.11 -3.39 -5.67
CA SER A 62 -26.05 -2.37 -6.13
C SER A 62 -27.32 -2.36 -5.30
N GLN A 63 -27.90 -3.51 -5.05
CA GLN A 63 -29.12 -3.69 -4.27
C GLN A 63 -28.99 -3.10 -2.86
N PHE A 64 -27.86 -3.38 -2.20
CA PHE A 64 -27.58 -2.88 -0.84
C PHE A 64 -26.86 -1.54 -0.80
N LYS A 65 -26.72 -0.83 -1.94
CA LYS A 65 -26.05 0.47 -2.05
C LYS A 65 -24.60 0.46 -1.50
N LEU A 66 -23.91 -0.66 -1.70
CA LEU A 66 -22.55 -0.88 -1.19
C LEU A 66 -21.44 -0.31 -2.10
N PHE A 67 -21.75 0.36 -3.20
CA PHE A 67 -20.75 1.02 -4.03
C PHE A 67 -20.21 2.29 -3.38
N GLN A 68 -18.88 2.48 -3.50
CA GLN A 68 -18.21 3.66 -2.98
C GLN A 68 -18.57 4.91 -3.79
N LYS A 69 -18.90 6.00 -3.09
CA LYS A 69 -19.05 7.32 -3.74
C LYS A 69 -17.66 7.84 -4.15
N LYS A 70 -17.51 8.27 -5.41
CA LYS A 70 -16.28 8.90 -5.88
C LYS A 70 -16.07 10.22 -5.15
N LYS A 71 -14.98 10.35 -4.38
CA LYS A 71 -14.56 11.63 -3.83
C LYS A 71 -14.01 12.52 -4.96
N LYS A 72 -14.40 13.81 -4.99
CA LYS A 72 -13.75 14.80 -5.87
C LYS A 72 -12.29 14.96 -5.45
N ARG A 73 -11.36 14.84 -6.41
CA ARG A 73 -9.93 15.04 -6.17
C ARG A 73 -9.67 16.51 -5.89
N ARG A 74 -9.05 16.83 -4.75
CA ARG A 74 -8.38 18.10 -4.50
C ARG A 74 -6.89 17.86 -4.63
N PHE A 75 -6.23 18.56 -5.55
CA PHE A 75 -4.79 18.56 -5.68
C PHE A 75 -4.20 19.60 -4.73
N VAL A 76 -3.37 19.18 -3.81
CA VAL A 76 -2.55 20.06 -2.97
C VAL A 76 -1.10 19.76 -3.35
N ARG A 77 -0.37 20.78 -3.83
CA ARG A 77 1.05 20.67 -4.15
C ARG A 77 1.84 20.82 -2.85
N THR A 78 2.56 19.78 -2.44
CA THR A 78 3.24 19.70 -1.12
C THR A 78 4.76 19.62 -1.21
N THR A 79 5.36 19.46 -2.41
CA THR A 79 6.81 19.26 -2.57
C THR A 79 7.48 20.55 -2.98
N ASN A 80 8.43 21.03 -2.17
CA ASN A 80 9.38 22.07 -2.57
C ASN A 80 10.59 21.39 -3.22
N SER A 81 10.73 21.54 -4.53
CA SER A 81 11.82 20.98 -5.33
C SER A 81 12.80 22.03 -5.84
N GLU A 82 12.75 23.27 -5.30
CA GLU A 82 13.68 24.36 -5.62
C GLU A 82 14.72 24.49 -4.51
N HIS A 83 15.82 23.76 -4.67
CA HIS A 83 16.93 23.75 -3.71
C HIS A 83 18.26 23.48 -4.44
N GLY A 84 19.38 23.94 -3.84
CA GLY A 84 20.73 23.80 -4.38
C GLY A 84 21.41 22.43 -4.16
N PHE A 85 20.68 21.39 -3.72
CA PHE A 85 21.27 20.06 -3.53
C PHE A 85 21.53 19.35 -4.87
N GLY A 86 22.48 18.40 -4.85
CA GLY A 86 22.87 17.62 -6.02
C GLY A 86 21.69 16.87 -6.66
N VAL A 87 21.67 16.81 -7.99
CA VAL A 87 20.63 16.11 -8.76
C VAL A 87 21.08 14.68 -9.02
N TYR A 88 20.29 13.70 -8.55
CA TYR A 88 20.51 12.29 -8.86
C TYR A 88 19.62 11.84 -10.02
N PRO A 89 20.15 10.97 -10.91
CA PRO A 89 19.39 10.47 -12.06
C PRO A 89 18.24 9.55 -11.64
N ASN A 90 17.21 9.43 -12.48
CA ASN A 90 16.19 8.40 -12.32
C ASN A 90 16.73 7.05 -12.82
N LEU A 91 17.13 6.20 -11.87
CA LEU A 91 17.68 4.88 -12.18
C LEU A 91 16.61 3.83 -12.45
N ILE A 92 15.34 4.09 -12.09
CA ILE A 92 14.28 3.07 -12.19
C ILE A 92 13.45 3.14 -13.47
N LYS A 93 13.61 4.18 -14.28
CA LYS A 93 12.79 4.43 -15.48
C LYS A 93 12.80 3.28 -16.49
N LYS A 94 13.90 2.54 -16.58
CA LYS A 94 14.09 1.44 -17.54
C LYS A 94 14.41 0.10 -16.87
N ILE A 95 14.31 0.02 -15.54
CA ILE A 95 14.65 -1.20 -14.81
C ILE A 95 13.41 -2.08 -14.66
N GLN A 96 13.55 -3.34 -15.08
CA GLN A 96 12.62 -4.38 -14.68
C GLN A 96 12.97 -4.84 -13.25
N VAL A 97 12.04 -4.64 -12.31
CA VAL A 97 12.21 -5.07 -10.92
C VAL A 97 11.86 -6.56 -10.83
N THR A 98 12.85 -7.39 -10.47
CA THR A 98 12.73 -8.86 -10.52
C THR A 98 13.03 -9.57 -9.20
N ARG A 99 13.53 -8.85 -8.19
CA ARG A 99 13.90 -9.44 -6.90
C ARG A 99 13.65 -8.49 -5.74
N LEU A 100 13.52 -9.09 -4.56
CA LEU A 100 13.45 -8.36 -3.29
C LEU A 100 14.71 -7.50 -3.08
N ASN A 101 14.55 -6.37 -2.41
CA ASN A 101 15.62 -5.43 -2.10
C ASN A 101 16.39 -4.90 -3.33
N GLN A 102 15.76 -4.91 -4.51
CA GLN A 102 16.35 -4.33 -5.72
C GLN A 102 16.09 -2.82 -5.77
N VAL A 103 14.87 -2.42 -5.54
CA VAL A 103 14.43 -1.02 -5.53
C VAL A 103 13.52 -0.79 -4.34
N TRP A 104 13.86 0.21 -3.54
CA TRP A 104 12.98 0.75 -2.52
C TRP A 104 12.48 2.11 -2.96
N VAL A 105 11.18 2.34 -2.87
CA VAL A 105 10.56 3.65 -3.11
C VAL A 105 10.16 4.27 -1.79
N SER A 106 10.42 5.55 -1.65
CA SER A 106 10.13 6.30 -0.42
C SER A 106 9.31 7.54 -0.73
N ASP A 107 8.41 7.87 0.20
CA ASP A 107 7.57 9.06 0.11
C ASP A 107 7.14 9.52 1.51
N ILE A 108 6.75 10.79 1.62
CA ILE A 108 6.27 11.40 2.86
C ILE A 108 4.81 11.79 2.70
N THR A 109 4.02 11.54 3.72
CA THR A 109 2.67 12.08 3.81
C THR A 109 2.45 12.79 5.13
N TYR A 110 1.49 13.71 5.16
CA TYR A 110 1.02 14.32 6.39
C TYR A 110 -0.28 13.66 6.85
N ILE A 111 -0.41 13.54 8.17
CA ILE A 111 -1.59 13.03 8.87
C ILE A 111 -2.11 14.17 9.75
N ARG A 112 -3.38 14.52 9.57
CA ARG A 112 -3.99 15.58 10.36
C ARG A 112 -4.31 15.07 11.76
N ILE A 113 -3.92 15.84 12.77
CA ILE A 113 -4.33 15.67 14.17
C ILE A 113 -5.17 16.87 14.62
N ALA A 114 -5.75 16.84 15.82
CA ALA A 114 -6.61 17.93 16.30
C ALA A 114 -5.91 19.29 16.19
N ASN A 115 -4.65 19.38 16.60
CA ASN A 115 -3.87 20.60 16.60
C ASN A 115 -2.68 20.52 15.63
N GLY A 116 -2.94 20.50 14.31
CA GLY A 116 -1.91 20.53 13.27
C GLY A 116 -1.73 19.23 12.51
N PHE A 117 -0.47 18.89 12.25
CA PHE A 117 -0.11 17.73 11.43
C PHE A 117 1.06 16.98 12.06
N VAL A 118 1.13 15.69 11.79
CA VAL A 118 2.31 14.84 11.92
C VAL A 118 2.68 14.29 10.54
N TYR A 119 3.92 13.91 10.39
CA TYR A 119 4.47 13.43 9.12
C TYR A 119 4.83 11.98 9.25
N LEU A 120 4.55 11.21 8.21
CA LEU A 120 4.92 9.81 8.08
C LEU A 120 5.79 9.67 6.84
N ALA A 121 7.02 9.23 7.01
CA ALA A 121 7.86 8.72 5.93
C ALA A 121 7.69 7.21 5.83
N VAL A 122 7.65 6.66 4.62
CA VAL A 122 7.59 5.22 4.38
C VAL A 122 8.64 4.80 3.37
N VAL A 123 9.11 3.56 3.52
CA VAL A 123 9.97 2.87 2.56
C VAL A 123 9.28 1.58 2.15
N ILE A 124 9.11 1.37 0.85
CA ILE A 124 8.37 0.26 0.26
C ILE A 124 9.29 -0.50 -0.70
N ASP A 125 9.39 -1.81 -0.54
CA ASP A 125 10.03 -2.66 -1.55
C ASP A 125 9.16 -2.71 -2.81
N LEU A 126 9.71 -2.25 -3.93
CA LEU A 126 8.94 -2.11 -5.16
C LEU A 126 8.55 -3.47 -5.77
N PHE A 127 9.29 -4.54 -5.50
CA PHE A 127 8.99 -5.87 -6.00
C PHE A 127 7.84 -6.53 -5.24
N SER A 128 7.91 -6.52 -3.91
CA SER A 128 6.91 -7.17 -3.06
C SER A 128 5.76 -6.26 -2.63
N ARG A 129 5.86 -4.95 -2.85
CA ARG A 129 4.93 -3.94 -2.32
C ARG A 129 4.91 -3.84 -0.81
N LYS A 130 5.78 -4.55 -0.10
CA LYS A 130 5.87 -4.55 1.35
C LYS A 130 6.40 -3.22 1.87
N VAL A 131 5.73 -2.66 2.86
CA VAL A 131 6.29 -1.57 3.66
C VAL A 131 7.38 -2.17 4.54
N VAL A 132 8.61 -1.75 4.33
CA VAL A 132 9.80 -2.30 4.98
C VAL A 132 10.36 -1.38 6.06
N GLY A 133 10.04 -0.09 6.00
CA GLY A 133 10.40 0.88 7.02
C GLY A 133 9.45 2.07 7.02
N PHE A 134 9.32 2.71 8.16
CA PHE A 134 8.54 3.94 8.34
C PHE A 134 9.03 4.72 9.55
N GLU A 135 8.71 6.00 9.59
CA GLU A 135 8.99 6.89 10.72
C GLU A 135 7.88 7.93 10.85
N ILE A 136 7.51 8.28 12.09
CA ILE A 136 6.47 9.27 12.38
C ILE A 136 7.10 10.41 13.21
N SER A 137 6.91 11.65 12.77
CA SER A 137 7.46 12.83 13.45
C SER A 137 6.53 14.03 13.37
N LYS A 138 6.68 14.96 14.31
CA LYS A 138 6.08 16.30 14.22
C LYS A 138 6.83 17.23 13.25
N LYS A 139 8.04 16.84 12.81
CA LYS A 139 8.87 17.62 11.89
C LYS A 139 9.01 16.89 10.55
N ILE A 140 8.99 17.66 9.48
CA ILE A 140 9.28 17.17 8.14
C ILE A 140 10.73 17.55 7.79
N ASP A 141 11.67 16.73 8.19
CA ASP A 141 13.12 16.96 8.04
C ASP A 141 13.86 15.72 7.55
N GLY A 142 15.18 15.81 7.48
CA GLY A 142 16.03 14.70 7.07
C GLY A 142 16.08 13.53 8.06
N GLU A 143 15.85 13.78 9.34
CA GLU A 143 15.81 12.72 10.36
C GLU A 143 14.59 11.81 10.16
N LEU A 144 13.45 12.37 9.74
CA LEU A 144 12.25 11.60 9.42
C LEU A 144 12.52 10.55 8.33
N VAL A 145 13.15 10.93 7.23
CA VAL A 145 13.44 10.00 6.12
C VAL A 145 14.57 9.07 6.45
N LEU A 146 15.55 9.53 7.22
CA LEU A 146 16.68 8.72 7.70
C LEU A 146 16.19 7.62 8.64
N GLY A 147 15.30 7.93 9.59
CA GLY A 147 14.70 6.96 10.50
C GLY A 147 13.96 5.85 9.75
N ALA A 148 13.08 6.21 8.81
CA ALA A 148 12.38 5.25 7.97
C ALA A 148 13.33 4.35 7.15
N THR A 149 14.38 4.94 6.57
CA THR A 149 15.37 4.21 5.75
C THR A 149 16.25 3.30 6.62
N ARG A 150 16.65 3.74 7.82
CA ARG A 150 17.41 2.94 8.78
C ARG A 150 16.60 1.73 9.26
N MET A 151 15.35 1.93 9.66
CA MET A 151 14.45 0.84 10.01
C MET A 151 14.34 -0.20 8.87
N ALA A 152 14.14 0.25 7.64
CA ALA A 152 14.09 -0.63 6.47
C ALA A 152 15.39 -1.42 6.29
N PHE A 153 16.54 -0.77 6.43
CA PHE A 153 17.87 -1.36 6.26
C PHE A 153 18.14 -2.45 7.29
N GLU A 154 17.83 -2.19 8.56
CA GLU A 154 17.96 -3.13 9.67
C GLU A 154 17.03 -4.33 9.52
N ARG A 155 15.74 -4.08 9.30
CA ARG A 155 14.72 -5.14 9.12
C ARG A 155 14.99 -6.06 7.93
N ARG A 156 15.68 -5.56 6.92
CA ARG A 156 16.03 -6.33 5.72
C ARG A 156 17.41 -7.00 5.78
N GLY A 157 18.08 -6.96 6.93
CA GLY A 157 19.38 -7.61 7.14
C GLY A 157 20.52 -6.94 6.36
N TYR A 158 20.50 -5.61 6.32
CA TYR A 158 21.58 -4.80 5.75
C TYR A 158 21.89 -5.08 4.26
N PRO A 159 20.92 -5.01 3.36
CA PRO A 159 21.10 -5.36 1.95
C PRO A 159 21.99 -4.34 1.25
N LYS A 160 22.84 -4.81 0.32
CA LYS A 160 23.74 -3.96 -0.46
C LYS A 160 23.25 -3.75 -1.88
N GLY A 161 23.53 -2.56 -2.45
CA GLY A 161 23.24 -2.27 -3.84
C GLY A 161 21.76 -1.99 -4.13
N VAL A 162 20.95 -1.74 -3.11
CA VAL A 162 19.56 -1.34 -3.24
C VAL A 162 19.48 0.03 -3.91
N ILE A 163 18.59 0.22 -4.85
CA ILE A 163 18.26 1.54 -5.38
C ILE A 163 17.22 2.16 -4.47
N HIS A 164 17.58 3.26 -3.77
CA HIS A 164 16.65 4.07 -3.01
C HIS A 164 16.10 5.17 -3.92
N HIS A 165 14.82 5.11 -4.22
CA HIS A 165 14.14 6.05 -5.11
C HIS A 165 13.12 6.90 -4.34
N SER A 166 13.20 8.21 -4.52
CA SER A 166 12.28 9.18 -3.92
C SER A 166 11.97 10.33 -4.88
N ASP A 167 11.10 11.23 -4.49
CA ASP A 167 11.01 12.54 -5.12
C ASP A 167 12.27 13.38 -4.82
N ARG A 168 12.32 14.62 -5.35
CA ARG A 168 13.41 15.57 -5.08
C ARG A 168 13.15 16.45 -3.87
N GLY A 169 12.49 15.93 -2.85
CA GLY A 169 12.28 16.69 -1.61
C GLY A 169 13.61 16.93 -0.89
N VAL A 170 13.76 18.13 -0.30
CA VAL A 170 14.97 18.55 0.47
C VAL A 170 15.31 17.54 1.57
N GLN A 171 14.32 16.85 2.12
CA GLN A 171 14.48 15.86 3.19
C GLN A 171 15.29 14.64 2.72
N TYR A 172 15.07 14.21 1.47
CA TYR A 172 15.77 13.06 0.87
C TYR A 172 17.19 13.41 0.43
N LEU A 173 17.44 14.68 0.12
CA LEU A 173 18.73 15.17 -0.40
C LEU A 173 19.61 15.83 0.65
N CYS A 174 19.19 15.85 1.90
CA CYS A 174 20.00 16.37 3.00
C CYS A 174 21.25 15.50 3.22
N ASP A 175 22.33 16.13 3.64
CA ASP A 175 23.66 15.51 3.76
C ASP A 175 23.64 14.22 4.62
N LYS A 176 22.96 14.24 5.75
CA LYS A 176 22.88 13.07 6.64
C LYS A 176 22.25 11.85 5.97
N HIS A 177 21.12 12.04 5.25
CA HIS A 177 20.45 10.92 4.58
C HIS A 177 21.28 10.43 3.39
N VAL A 178 21.82 11.35 2.58
CA VAL A 178 22.69 11.00 1.44
C VAL A 178 23.96 10.31 1.90
N GLN A 179 24.57 10.76 3.00
CA GLN A 179 25.75 10.12 3.58
C GLN A 179 25.42 8.69 4.03
N PHE A 180 24.34 8.49 4.79
CA PHE A 180 23.88 7.15 5.20
C PHE A 180 23.69 6.21 4.01
N LEU A 181 23.03 6.68 2.93
CA LEU A 181 22.81 5.89 1.72
C LEU A 181 24.15 5.48 1.06
N LYS A 182 25.12 6.40 0.95
CA LYS A 182 26.43 6.13 0.35
C LYS A 182 27.26 5.15 1.18
N GLU A 183 27.35 5.35 2.49
CA GLU A 183 28.07 4.48 3.42
C GLU A 183 27.55 3.05 3.37
N ASN A 184 26.23 2.88 3.23
CA ASN A 184 25.57 1.58 3.16
C ASN A 184 25.40 1.05 1.72
N LYS A 185 26.12 1.63 0.74
CA LYS A 185 26.19 1.17 -0.65
C LYS A 185 24.84 1.15 -1.39
N PHE A 186 23.94 2.07 -1.03
CA PHE A 186 22.74 2.31 -1.81
C PHE A 186 23.07 3.07 -3.11
N LYS A 187 22.25 2.85 -4.12
CA LYS A 187 22.22 3.70 -5.32
C LYS A 187 21.10 4.71 -5.18
N ILE A 188 21.45 5.99 -5.22
CA ILE A 188 20.48 7.07 -5.05
C ILE A 188 19.80 7.37 -6.38
N SER A 189 18.48 7.44 -6.37
CA SER A 189 17.66 7.69 -7.54
C SER A 189 16.56 8.68 -7.22
N CYS A 190 16.32 9.67 -8.07
CA CYS A 190 15.27 10.66 -7.87
C CYS A 190 14.34 10.73 -9.09
N ALA A 191 13.05 10.91 -8.84
CA ALA A 191 12.07 11.23 -9.86
C ALA A 191 12.40 12.58 -10.52
N ALA A 192 12.06 12.77 -11.80
CA ALA A 192 12.22 14.05 -12.47
C ALA A 192 11.27 15.10 -11.86
N LYS A 193 11.72 16.37 -11.84
CA LYS A 193 10.90 17.50 -11.34
C LYS A 193 9.57 17.55 -12.09
N GLY A 194 8.46 17.51 -11.34
CA GLY A 194 7.11 17.64 -11.91
C GLY A 194 6.59 16.40 -12.65
N ASN A 195 7.26 15.23 -12.53
CA ASN A 195 6.78 13.99 -13.12
C ASN A 195 6.25 13.02 -12.04
N PRO A 196 4.97 13.12 -11.65
CA PRO A 196 4.38 12.26 -10.62
C PRO A 196 4.34 10.79 -11.02
N TYR A 197 4.33 10.48 -12.34
CA TYR A 197 4.32 9.10 -12.80
C TYR A 197 5.57 8.31 -12.41
N GLU A 198 6.68 8.99 -12.16
CA GLU A 198 7.93 8.36 -11.76
C GLU A 198 7.94 7.88 -10.30
N ASN A 199 7.01 8.38 -9.45
CA ASN A 199 6.78 7.89 -8.08
C ASN A 199 5.37 7.32 -7.86
N ALA A 200 4.70 6.91 -8.94
CA ALA A 200 3.31 6.44 -8.93
C ALA A 200 3.04 5.28 -7.94
N PHE A 201 4.04 4.48 -7.64
CA PHE A 201 3.91 3.37 -6.69
C PHE A 201 3.76 3.87 -5.25
N ALA A 202 4.59 4.81 -4.84
CA ALA A 202 4.48 5.42 -3.53
C ALA A 202 3.19 6.25 -3.42
N GLU A 203 2.80 6.99 -4.45
CA GLU A 203 1.52 7.72 -4.49
C GLU A 203 0.32 6.76 -4.38
N SER A 204 0.35 5.62 -5.06
CA SER A 204 -0.70 4.60 -4.97
C SER A 204 -0.82 4.03 -3.56
N PHE A 205 0.32 3.80 -2.89
CA PHE A 205 0.36 3.39 -1.50
C PHE A 205 -0.22 4.47 -0.58
N MET A 206 0.21 5.73 -0.73
CA MET A 206 -0.29 6.85 0.08
C MET A 206 -1.80 7.02 -0.05
N LYS A 207 -2.33 6.81 -1.26
CA LYS A 207 -3.78 6.80 -1.47
C LYS A 207 -4.46 5.67 -0.70
N THR A 208 -3.86 4.48 -0.68
CA THR A 208 -4.37 3.33 0.08
C THR A 208 -4.37 3.64 1.58
N LEU A 209 -3.23 4.09 2.13
CA LEU A 209 -3.09 4.47 3.53
C LEU A 209 -4.14 5.52 3.94
N LYS A 210 -4.29 6.59 3.15
CA LYS A 210 -5.28 7.63 3.44
C LYS A 210 -6.71 7.10 3.39
N ASN A 211 -7.02 6.28 2.41
CA ASN A 211 -8.36 5.76 2.23
C ASN A 211 -8.77 4.72 3.28
N ASP A 212 -7.85 3.84 3.67
CA ASP A 212 -8.19 2.68 4.49
C ASP A 212 -7.82 2.88 5.97
N GLN A 213 -7.04 3.91 6.29
CA GLN A 213 -6.64 4.24 7.65
C GLN A 213 -6.85 5.72 7.99
N VAL A 214 -6.07 6.63 7.40
CA VAL A 214 -5.96 8.02 7.86
C VAL A 214 -7.28 8.81 7.77
N ASP A 215 -8.04 8.65 6.68
CA ASP A 215 -9.31 9.37 6.46
C ASP A 215 -10.48 8.80 7.28
N LEU A 216 -10.30 7.66 7.92
CA LEU A 216 -11.32 6.98 8.72
C LEU A 216 -11.28 7.37 10.19
N PHE A 217 -10.09 7.69 10.67
CA PHE A 217 -9.85 8.04 12.06
C PHE A 217 -9.66 9.54 12.23
N LYS A 218 -10.17 10.07 13.33
CA LYS A 218 -9.92 11.44 13.77
C LYS A 218 -8.87 11.38 14.89
N TYR A 219 -7.61 11.49 14.50
CA TYR A 219 -6.50 11.50 15.45
C TYR A 219 -6.51 12.81 16.26
N ALA A 220 -6.47 12.72 17.58
CA ALA A 220 -6.36 13.87 18.46
C ALA A 220 -4.90 14.28 18.64
N THR A 221 -4.01 13.31 18.82
CA THR A 221 -2.60 13.50 19.17
C THR A 221 -1.66 12.72 18.25
N ILE A 222 -0.34 12.97 18.37
CA ILE A 222 0.68 12.13 17.72
C ILE A 222 0.69 10.71 18.29
N ILE A 223 0.31 10.54 19.57
CA ILE A 223 0.28 9.22 20.22
C ILE A 223 -0.74 8.32 19.50
N ASP A 224 -1.93 8.84 19.20
CA ASP A 224 -2.95 8.09 18.46
C ASP A 224 -2.43 7.62 17.08
N VAL A 225 -1.61 8.45 16.42
CA VAL A 225 -1.01 8.09 15.13
C VAL A 225 0.05 7.01 15.30
N ILE A 226 0.90 7.11 16.34
CA ILE A 226 1.97 6.14 16.65
C ILE A 226 1.38 4.77 17.02
N GLU A 227 0.25 4.72 17.69
CA GLU A 227 -0.41 3.47 18.08
C GLU A 227 -1.11 2.80 16.88
N ASN A 228 -1.79 3.55 16.05
CA ASN A 228 -2.69 2.98 15.04
C ASN A 228 -2.05 2.81 13.65
N VAL A 229 -1.17 3.72 13.23
CA VAL A 229 -0.61 3.68 11.87
C VAL A 229 0.40 2.55 11.67
N PRO A 230 1.33 2.29 12.60
CA PRO A 230 2.22 1.13 12.53
C PRO A 230 1.47 -0.20 12.46
N GLU A 231 0.45 -0.38 13.28
CA GLU A 231 -0.40 -1.58 13.27
C GLU A 231 -1.06 -1.77 11.88
N PHE A 232 -1.61 -0.70 11.31
CA PHE A 232 -2.16 -0.77 9.96
C PHE A 232 -1.09 -1.18 8.93
N LEU A 233 0.10 -0.60 8.98
CA LEU A 233 1.18 -0.89 8.02
C LEU A 233 1.65 -2.35 8.11
N GLU A 234 1.81 -2.86 9.32
CA GLU A 234 2.38 -4.19 9.55
C GLU A 234 1.33 -5.30 9.48
N GLU A 235 0.21 -5.14 10.19
CA GLU A 235 -0.78 -6.22 10.33
C GLU A 235 -1.85 -6.19 9.22
N VAL A 236 -2.25 -5.00 8.77
CA VAL A 236 -3.31 -4.88 7.77
C VAL A 236 -2.72 -4.83 6.36
N TYR A 237 -1.85 -3.85 6.09
CA TYR A 237 -1.32 -3.65 4.74
C TYR A 237 -0.37 -4.79 4.32
N ASN A 238 0.62 -5.13 5.14
CA ASN A 238 1.61 -6.13 4.78
C ASN A 238 1.06 -7.58 4.82
N LYS A 239 0.18 -7.91 5.80
CA LYS A 239 -0.25 -9.29 6.04
C LYS A 239 -1.64 -9.63 5.49
N LYS A 240 -2.55 -8.65 5.37
CA LYS A 240 -3.96 -8.94 5.02
C LYS A 240 -4.38 -8.33 3.69
N ARG A 241 -3.74 -7.22 3.25
CA ARG A 241 -4.16 -6.54 2.03
C ARG A 241 -3.72 -7.29 0.78
N LEU A 242 -4.70 -7.64 -0.07
CA LEU A 242 -4.45 -8.26 -1.37
C LEU A 242 -3.97 -7.22 -2.40
N HIS A 243 -3.07 -7.61 -3.27
CA HIS A 243 -2.54 -6.78 -4.35
C HIS A 243 -2.72 -7.46 -5.71
N SER A 244 -3.45 -6.84 -6.63
CA SER A 244 -3.66 -7.37 -7.98
C SER A 244 -2.34 -7.56 -8.75
N SER A 245 -1.36 -6.67 -8.54
CA SER A 245 -0.02 -6.79 -9.14
C SER A 245 0.81 -7.94 -8.58
N LEU A 246 0.39 -8.54 -7.47
CA LEU A 246 1.01 -9.72 -6.85
C LEU A 246 0.14 -10.98 -7.03
N ASN A 247 -0.70 -11.02 -8.07
CA ASN A 247 -1.68 -12.10 -8.27
C ASN A 247 -2.58 -12.31 -7.03
N TYR A 248 -3.06 -11.22 -6.46
CA TYR A 248 -3.91 -11.17 -5.27
C TYR A 248 -3.30 -11.85 -4.03
N LEU A 249 -1.97 -11.92 -3.96
CA LEU A 249 -1.26 -12.24 -2.71
C LEU A 249 -1.09 -10.97 -1.86
N THR A 250 -0.94 -11.15 -0.55
CA THR A 250 -0.44 -10.08 0.31
C THR A 250 1.07 -9.88 0.10
N PRO A 251 1.64 -8.74 0.45
CA PRO A 251 3.09 -8.53 0.39
C PRO A 251 3.89 -9.61 1.10
N GLU A 252 3.44 -10.05 2.27
CA GLU A 252 4.12 -11.08 3.07
C GLU A 252 4.04 -12.47 2.43
N GLU A 253 2.86 -12.87 1.95
CA GLU A 253 2.69 -14.14 1.21
C GLU A 253 3.56 -14.19 -0.05
N PHE A 254 3.61 -13.05 -0.78
CA PHE A 254 4.43 -12.95 -1.97
C PHE A 254 5.91 -13.12 -1.66
N GLU A 255 6.44 -12.47 -0.61
CA GLU A 255 7.83 -12.64 -0.19
C GLU A 255 8.12 -14.07 0.26
N ALA A 256 7.24 -14.68 1.06
CA ALA A 256 7.38 -16.06 1.49
C ALA A 256 7.47 -17.02 0.29
N LYS A 257 6.65 -16.80 -0.75
CA LYS A 257 6.68 -17.58 -1.99
C LYS A 257 7.99 -17.38 -2.76
N CYS A 258 8.50 -16.15 -2.85
CA CYS A 258 9.78 -15.85 -3.50
C CYS A 258 10.95 -16.53 -2.79
N ILE A 259 10.99 -16.51 -1.46
CA ILE A 259 12.04 -17.14 -0.64
C ILE A 259 12.03 -18.65 -0.83
N LYS A 260 10.85 -19.29 -0.79
CA LYS A 260 10.72 -20.74 -1.03
C LYS A 260 11.22 -21.11 -2.43
N LYS A 261 10.86 -20.33 -3.46
CA LYS A 261 11.31 -20.57 -4.85
C LYS A 261 12.82 -20.46 -5.00
N ASN A 262 13.47 -19.52 -4.31
CA ASN A 262 14.92 -19.35 -4.37
C ASN A 262 15.66 -20.47 -3.63
N ARG A 263 15.10 -21.02 -2.54
CA ARG A 263 15.66 -22.20 -1.82
C ARG A 263 15.52 -23.50 -2.58
N ALA A 264 14.54 -23.62 -3.46
CA ALA A 264 14.28 -24.82 -4.27
C ALA A 264 15.04 -24.84 -5.61
N ARG A 265 15.85 -23.80 -5.91
CA ARG A 265 16.77 -23.83 -7.05
C ARG A 265 18.09 -24.42 -6.57
N PRO A 266 18.56 -25.53 -7.22
CA PRO A 266 19.83 -26.17 -6.88
C PRO A 266 21.01 -25.24 -7.11
#